data_d9a3306ff3917b1b21e3d4acfaaacf06
#
_entry.id   d9a3306ff3917b1b21e3d4acfaaacf06
#
_cell.length_a   1.000
_cell.length_b   1.000
_cell.length_c   1.000
_cell.angle_alpha   90.00
_cell.angle_beta   90.00
_cell.angle_gamma   90.00
#
_symmetry.space_group_name_H-M   'P 1'
#
loop_
_entity.id
_entity.type
_entity.pdbx_description
1 polymer ?
#
loop_
_entity_poly.entity_id
_entity_poly.type
_entity_poly.pdbx_seq_one_letter_code
_entity_poly.pdbx_strand_id
1 'polypeptide(L)'
;ANRIIKVKDPYKAVEITSKLPEDTPVVFGFGAKDAGRLTSGKYFRDYKEGKKLVGYTKNGYIEVLPHVALKVNGKEMSGTSIRATLGDKSVNKAKKLKFFKGIFGHNKPAIYKLVVDKLTSLSEERMELRGLLLMGGAYGHMAHPFDDSNLTFGDFKSMITRLLKGGVNVKGVTEKLDGQNLMVSWKNGQLVAARNKGQIKNFGENSLTTAGVKKMFAGRGELEKAFAGTMEDLENAIKGLTEKQKGHIFDNGHKWMNLEIIYVPTQNVIPYGKDMIVFHGNLEYDKEGNPIGQDKESGSKLAGMIKQINQDAQNTFEIRGPVALTLPDTKDFQEDQQYFIKKLYALQKKYGLSNSDKITRYHEKWWLNKINAEAKKARLTLDKSTKNDLINRWVFGDKSKALNSKNFKDEKILDWAKKMDKQNFNKFAQQNVAPFEDLFLELGAKVLTNVENLISASPDAAVKSIKKDLKTTINSLRKGGDLNKIQQLKRHLNRLKKAGGFKRIVPSEGVVFTYKGKTYKLTGTFAPINQILGSLKYA
;
A
#
# COMPACT_ATOMS: atom_id res chain seq x y z
N ALA A 1 7.99 43.03 14.95
CA ALA A 1 7.79 41.67 15.49
C ALA A 1 7.49 40.74 14.33
N ASN A 2 8.41 39.83 14.04
CA ASN A 2 8.25 38.82 13.00
C ASN A 2 7.05 37.91 13.34
N ARG A 3 6.00 38.00 12.56
CA ARG A 3 4.80 37.15 12.74
C ARG A 3 5.00 35.88 11.93
N ILE A 4 5.01 34.75 12.61
CA ILE A 4 4.91 33.43 11.96
C ILE A 4 3.42 33.07 11.87
N ILE A 5 2.91 32.92 10.66
CA ILE A 5 1.51 32.58 10.41
C ILE A 5 1.45 31.16 9.83
N LYS A 6 0.58 30.33 10.41
CA LYS A 6 0.31 29.00 9.87
C LYS A 6 -0.64 29.12 8.69
N VAL A 7 -0.22 28.67 7.51
CA VAL A 7 -1.03 28.64 6.29
C VAL A 7 -1.23 27.21 5.83
N LYS A 8 -2.35 26.92 5.17
CA LYS A 8 -2.66 25.59 4.62
C LYS A 8 -1.81 25.29 3.38
N ASP A 9 -1.71 26.29 2.50
CA ASP A 9 -0.89 26.21 1.28
C ASP A 9 0.13 27.36 1.29
N PRO A 10 1.42 27.08 1.58
CA PRO A 10 2.46 28.11 1.64
C PRO A 10 2.73 28.77 0.29
N TYR A 11 2.31 28.16 -0.83
CA TYR A 11 2.52 28.72 -2.16
C TYR A 11 1.43 29.73 -2.56
N LYS A 12 0.26 29.64 -1.98
CA LYS A 12 -0.85 30.59 -2.20
C LYS A 12 -1.06 31.55 -1.05
N ALA A 13 -0.73 31.09 0.17
CA ALA A 13 -0.89 31.83 1.43
C ALA A 13 -2.24 32.57 1.52
N VAL A 14 -3.35 31.91 1.14
CA VAL A 14 -4.69 32.51 1.03
C VAL A 14 -5.12 33.14 2.35
N GLU A 15 -4.73 32.57 3.48
CA GLU A 15 -5.04 33.11 4.81
C GLU A 15 -4.37 34.48 5.09
N ILE A 16 -3.41 34.85 4.26
CA ILE A 16 -2.74 36.16 4.31
C ILE A 16 -3.27 37.05 3.19
N THR A 17 -3.23 36.55 1.96
CA THR A 17 -3.58 37.33 0.76
C THR A 17 -5.06 37.75 0.76
N SER A 18 -5.99 36.91 1.24
CA SER A 18 -7.41 37.25 1.35
C SER A 18 -7.73 38.44 2.27
N LYS A 19 -6.77 38.90 3.06
CA LYS A 19 -6.91 40.08 3.93
C LYS A 19 -6.36 41.37 3.31
N LEU A 20 -5.82 41.27 2.11
CA LEU A 20 -5.29 42.41 1.37
C LEU A 20 -6.29 42.89 0.33
N PRO A 21 -6.30 44.18 -0.03
CA PRO A 21 -7.03 44.69 -1.18
C PRO A 21 -6.67 43.89 -2.44
N GLU A 22 -7.62 43.62 -3.32
CA GLU A 22 -7.46 42.75 -4.50
C GLU A 22 -6.38 43.20 -5.49
N ASP A 23 -6.13 44.50 -5.54
CA ASP A 23 -5.13 45.13 -6.39
C ASP A 23 -3.73 45.18 -5.76
N THR A 24 -3.57 44.68 -4.54
CA THR A 24 -2.28 44.66 -3.84
C THR A 24 -1.29 43.71 -4.53
N PRO A 25 -0.14 44.18 -5.01
CA PRO A 25 0.90 43.29 -5.51
C PRO A 25 1.54 42.49 -4.38
N VAL A 26 1.73 41.18 -4.59
CA VAL A 26 2.37 40.31 -3.61
C VAL A 26 3.60 39.65 -4.21
N VAL A 27 4.73 39.84 -3.56
CA VAL A 27 6.01 39.21 -3.91
C VAL A 27 6.30 38.09 -2.91
N PHE A 28 6.53 36.89 -3.43
CA PHE A 28 6.82 35.68 -2.65
C PHE A 28 8.32 35.40 -2.74
N GLY A 29 8.98 35.28 -1.59
CA GLY A 29 10.38 34.84 -1.53
C GLY A 29 10.47 33.33 -1.47
N PHE A 30 11.10 32.69 -2.45
CA PHE A 30 11.33 31.26 -2.47
C PHE A 30 12.77 30.90 -2.75
N GLY A 31 13.26 29.77 -2.27
CA GLY A 31 14.53 29.20 -2.70
C GLY A 31 14.48 28.78 -4.18
N ALA A 32 15.63 28.81 -4.86
CA ALA A 32 15.74 28.56 -6.31
C ALA A 32 15.01 27.28 -6.79
N LYS A 33 15.04 26.21 -5.99
CA LYS A 33 14.40 24.94 -6.32
C LYS A 33 12.86 25.03 -6.38
N ASP A 34 12.26 25.80 -5.50
CA ASP A 34 10.81 25.98 -5.45
C ASP A 34 10.35 27.07 -6.43
N ALA A 35 11.10 28.13 -6.58
CA ALA A 35 10.87 29.17 -7.59
C ALA A 35 10.80 28.57 -9.00
N GLY A 36 11.76 27.74 -9.40
CA GLY A 36 11.80 27.12 -10.73
C GLY A 36 10.60 26.19 -11.04
N ARG A 37 9.96 25.64 -10.00
CA ARG A 37 8.73 24.85 -10.18
C ARG A 37 7.47 25.72 -10.32
N LEU A 38 7.46 26.89 -9.72
CA LEU A 38 6.28 27.76 -9.67
C LEU A 38 6.18 28.66 -10.90
N THR A 39 7.30 29.08 -11.46
CA THR A 39 7.34 29.93 -12.66
C THR A 39 6.90 29.20 -13.95
N SER A 40 6.86 27.87 -13.95
CA SER A 40 6.26 27.10 -15.05
C SER A 40 4.72 27.20 -15.12
N GLY A 41 4.07 27.72 -14.08
CA GLY A 41 2.61 27.92 -14.01
C GLY A 41 2.15 29.25 -14.60
N LYS A 42 0.81 29.38 -14.79
CA LYS A 42 0.20 30.60 -15.35
C LYS A 42 0.11 31.78 -14.37
N TYR A 43 0.16 31.52 -13.07
CA TYR A 43 -0.08 32.53 -12.04
C TYR A 43 1.17 33.29 -11.61
N PHE A 44 2.30 32.60 -11.38
CA PHE A 44 3.51 33.21 -10.89
C PHE A 44 4.36 33.80 -12.02
N ARG A 45 4.93 34.98 -11.77
CA ARG A 45 5.89 35.69 -12.65
C ARG A 45 7.15 36.01 -11.87
N ASP A 46 8.28 36.10 -12.53
CA ASP A 46 9.51 36.58 -11.91
C ASP A 46 9.33 38.05 -11.50
N TYR A 47 9.68 38.35 -10.23
CA TYR A 47 9.75 39.73 -9.78
C TYR A 47 10.90 40.45 -10.47
N LYS A 48 10.63 41.65 -10.96
CA LYS A 48 11.64 42.55 -11.54
C LYS A 48 11.42 43.93 -10.97
N GLU A 49 12.44 44.44 -10.28
CA GLU A 49 12.41 45.78 -9.70
C GLU A 49 12.16 46.83 -10.80
N GLY A 50 11.41 47.88 -10.47
CA GLY A 50 11.07 48.97 -11.40
C GLY A 50 9.97 48.64 -12.43
N LYS A 51 9.42 47.43 -12.50
CA LYS A 51 8.26 47.11 -13.34
C LYS A 51 6.95 47.33 -12.61
N LYS A 52 5.94 47.82 -13.36
CA LYS A 52 4.57 47.95 -12.81
C LYS A 52 4.03 46.56 -12.49
N LEU A 53 3.67 46.34 -11.23
CA LEU A 53 3.09 45.11 -10.74
C LEU A 53 1.58 45.18 -10.75
N VAL A 54 0.91 44.04 -10.89
CA VAL A 54 -0.57 43.91 -10.78
C VAL A 54 -0.93 43.18 -9.51
N GLY A 55 -2.16 43.34 -9.05
CA GLY A 55 -2.64 42.72 -7.81
C GLY A 55 -2.58 41.20 -7.81
N TYR A 56 -2.50 40.65 -6.60
CA TYR A 56 -2.32 39.20 -6.35
C TYR A 56 -3.47 38.34 -6.92
N THR A 57 -4.63 38.91 -7.17
CA THR A 57 -5.74 38.19 -7.81
C THR A 57 -5.44 37.81 -9.28
N LYS A 58 -4.56 38.58 -9.93
CA LYS A 58 -4.13 38.31 -11.32
C LYS A 58 -2.82 37.55 -11.38
N ASN A 59 -1.78 38.01 -10.68
CA ASN A 59 -0.46 37.38 -10.66
C ASN A 59 0.16 37.45 -9.25
N GLY A 60 0.86 36.38 -8.84
CA GLY A 60 1.87 36.42 -7.79
C GLY A 60 3.24 36.66 -8.41
N TYR A 61 4.14 37.33 -7.70
CA TYR A 61 5.51 37.54 -8.14
C TYR A 61 6.47 36.73 -7.28
N ILE A 62 7.52 36.20 -7.89
CA ILE A 62 8.54 35.39 -7.19
C ILE A 62 9.87 36.14 -7.22
N GLU A 63 10.46 36.28 -6.02
CA GLU A 63 11.85 36.65 -5.84
C GLU A 63 12.61 35.42 -5.33
N VAL A 64 13.71 35.10 -6.03
CA VAL A 64 14.55 33.98 -5.64
C VAL A 64 15.48 34.43 -4.51
N LEU A 65 15.21 33.95 -3.31
CA LEU A 65 16.01 34.26 -2.14
C LEU A 65 17.38 33.54 -2.22
N PRO A 66 18.46 34.21 -1.77
CA PRO A 66 19.78 33.62 -1.73
C PRO A 66 19.76 32.36 -0.83
N HIS A 67 20.51 31.36 -1.26
CA HIS A 67 20.63 30.12 -0.50
C HIS A 67 21.51 30.33 0.74
N VAL A 68 20.89 30.25 1.93
CA VAL A 68 21.60 30.25 3.21
C VAL A 68 21.83 28.82 3.66
N ALA A 69 23.05 28.31 3.52
CA ALA A 69 23.42 26.96 3.93
C ALA A 69 23.59 26.88 5.45
N LEU A 70 22.66 26.21 6.13
CA LEU A 70 22.83 25.82 7.52
C LEU A 70 23.80 24.63 7.61
N LYS A 71 24.99 24.82 8.20
CA LYS A 71 25.98 23.75 8.34
C LYS A 71 26.08 23.29 9.78
N VAL A 72 26.05 21.96 9.99
CA VAL A 72 26.31 21.30 11.28
C VAL A 72 27.43 20.30 11.10
N ASN A 73 28.50 20.43 11.86
CA ASN A 73 29.73 19.63 11.70
C ASN A 73 30.28 19.63 10.26
N GLY A 74 30.31 20.80 9.60
CA GLY A 74 30.80 20.96 8.24
C GLY A 74 29.85 20.45 7.13
N LYS A 75 28.74 19.81 7.48
CA LYS A 75 27.74 19.32 6.49
C LYS A 75 26.55 20.24 6.40
N GLU A 76 26.15 20.56 5.20
CA GLU A 76 24.92 21.31 4.93
C GLU A 76 23.69 20.50 5.35
N MET A 77 22.78 21.15 6.07
CA MET A 77 21.56 20.57 6.59
C MET A 77 20.39 20.86 5.66
N SER A 78 19.69 19.82 5.30
CA SER A 78 18.40 19.89 4.59
C SER A 78 17.26 19.55 5.55
N GLY A 79 16.03 19.98 5.22
CA GLY A 79 14.85 19.54 5.96
C GLY A 79 14.72 18.02 6.02
N THR A 80 15.23 17.30 5.02
CA THR A 80 15.28 15.83 4.99
C THR A 80 16.27 15.27 6.01
N SER A 81 17.50 15.83 6.09
CA SER A 81 18.50 15.38 7.09
C SER A 81 18.09 15.70 8.53
N ILE A 82 17.40 16.81 8.73
CA ILE A 82 16.85 17.19 10.05
C ILE A 82 15.78 16.17 10.48
N ARG A 83 14.82 15.86 9.60
CA ARG A 83 13.78 14.85 9.86
C ARG A 83 14.37 13.46 10.09
N ALA A 84 15.33 13.05 9.27
CA ALA A 84 15.99 11.75 9.38
C ALA A 84 16.76 11.57 10.69
N THR A 85 17.26 12.65 11.29
CA THR A 85 17.99 12.56 12.55
C THR A 85 17.09 12.73 13.77
N LEU A 86 16.26 13.78 13.80
CA LEU A 86 15.43 14.09 14.98
C LEU A 86 14.15 13.24 15.03
N GLY A 87 13.57 12.88 13.88
CA GLY A 87 12.35 12.06 13.79
C GLY A 87 12.59 10.55 13.87
N ASP A 88 13.83 10.07 13.74
CA ASP A 88 14.13 8.64 13.77
C ASP A 88 14.25 8.12 15.21
N LYS A 89 13.37 7.17 15.59
CA LYS A 89 13.36 6.55 16.93
C LYS A 89 14.63 5.74 17.23
N SER A 90 15.33 5.24 16.21
CA SER A 90 16.57 4.48 16.39
C SER A 90 17.76 5.34 16.80
N VAL A 91 17.70 6.64 16.56
CA VAL A 91 18.76 7.58 16.96
C VAL A 91 18.64 7.89 18.44
N ASN A 92 19.69 7.60 19.21
CA ASN A 92 19.69 7.81 20.65
C ASN A 92 19.54 9.30 21.04
N LYS A 93 19.01 9.54 22.24
CA LYS A 93 18.70 10.88 22.76
C LYS A 93 19.92 11.82 22.79
N ALA A 94 21.09 11.31 23.17
CA ALA A 94 22.32 12.13 23.24
C ALA A 94 22.73 12.66 21.86
N LYS A 95 22.67 11.81 20.83
CA LYS A 95 22.95 12.19 19.43
C LYS A 95 21.92 13.19 18.91
N LYS A 96 20.64 12.99 19.20
CA LYS A 96 19.58 13.94 18.85
C LYS A 96 19.78 15.30 19.52
N LEU A 97 20.12 15.34 20.81
CA LEU A 97 20.39 16.58 21.54
C LEU A 97 21.60 17.35 20.98
N LYS A 98 22.70 16.64 20.70
CA LYS A 98 23.89 17.25 20.07
C LYS A 98 23.54 17.83 18.68
N PHE A 99 22.78 17.11 17.90
CA PHE A 99 22.33 17.54 16.57
C PHE A 99 21.37 18.74 16.68
N PHE A 100 20.40 18.68 17.60
CA PHE A 100 19.46 19.78 17.85
C PHE A 100 20.18 21.04 18.27
N LYS A 101 21.14 20.96 19.22
CA LYS A 101 21.98 22.10 19.63
C LYS A 101 22.77 22.70 18.46
N GLY A 102 23.29 21.83 17.58
CA GLY A 102 24.01 22.27 16.38
C GLY A 102 23.15 23.05 15.38
N ILE A 103 21.85 22.78 15.34
CA ILE A 103 20.89 23.47 14.44
C ILE A 103 20.33 24.73 15.09
N PHE A 104 19.89 24.65 16.35
CA PHE A 104 19.11 25.70 17.01
C PHE A 104 19.95 26.56 17.98
N GLY A 105 21.21 26.23 18.16
CA GLY A 105 22.12 26.97 19.03
C GLY A 105 21.86 26.81 20.55
N HIS A 106 20.83 26.05 20.94
CA HIS A 106 20.42 25.89 22.34
C HIS A 106 19.84 24.49 22.64
N ASN A 107 19.70 24.16 23.94
CA ASN A 107 19.16 22.89 24.43
C ASN A 107 17.88 23.08 25.26
N LYS A 108 16.99 24.02 24.93
CA LYS A 108 15.73 24.21 25.67
C LYS A 108 14.88 22.95 25.62
N PRO A 109 14.66 22.25 26.78
CA PRO A 109 14.05 20.92 26.78
C PRO A 109 12.63 20.89 26.19
N ALA A 110 11.82 21.92 26.45
CA ALA A 110 10.46 22.02 25.94
C ALA A 110 10.43 22.11 24.39
N ILE A 111 11.31 22.92 23.80
CA ILE A 111 11.41 23.07 22.35
C ILE A 111 11.98 21.81 21.71
N TYR A 112 13.00 21.20 22.31
CA TYR A 112 13.54 19.92 21.87
C TYR A 112 12.46 18.84 21.83
N LYS A 113 11.72 18.68 22.94
CA LYS A 113 10.62 17.70 23.03
C LYS A 113 9.57 17.94 21.95
N LEU A 114 9.08 19.18 21.82
CA LEU A 114 8.07 19.55 20.82
C LEU A 114 8.51 19.20 19.40
N VAL A 115 9.76 19.54 19.03
CA VAL A 115 10.30 19.30 17.68
C VAL A 115 10.49 17.80 17.44
N VAL A 116 11.06 17.06 18.40
CA VAL A 116 11.30 15.63 18.25
C VAL A 116 9.99 14.87 18.19
N ASP A 117 9.02 15.14 19.07
CA ASP A 117 7.73 14.47 19.08
C ASP A 117 6.98 14.72 17.75
N LYS A 118 6.97 15.97 17.27
CA LYS A 118 6.32 16.30 16.00
C LYS A 118 7.00 15.67 14.79
N LEU A 119 8.33 15.68 14.74
CA LEU A 119 9.05 15.04 13.64
C LEU A 119 8.96 13.51 13.68
N THR A 120 8.86 12.91 14.86
CA THR A 120 8.64 11.48 15.05
C THR A 120 7.24 11.09 14.55
N SER A 121 6.19 11.82 14.95
CA SER A 121 4.82 11.56 14.46
C SER A 121 4.73 11.73 12.94
N LEU A 122 5.32 12.77 12.37
CA LEU A 122 5.36 12.98 10.91
C LEU A 122 6.15 11.90 10.16
N SER A 123 7.18 11.30 10.79
CA SER A 123 7.91 10.20 10.18
C SER A 123 7.11 8.91 10.22
N GLU A 124 6.33 8.68 11.26
CA GLU A 124 5.40 7.55 11.39
C GLU A 124 4.27 7.65 10.38
N GLU A 125 3.58 8.79 10.31
CA GLU A 125 2.54 9.06 9.30
C GLU A 125 3.09 8.90 7.87
N ARG A 126 4.31 9.36 7.59
CA ARG A 126 4.93 9.17 6.26
C ARG A 126 5.36 7.75 5.98
N MET A 127 5.77 6.98 6.97
CA MET A 127 6.10 5.56 6.78
C MET A 127 4.82 4.73 6.58
N GLU A 128 3.75 5.05 7.29
CA GLU A 128 2.43 4.46 7.06
C GLU A 128 1.89 4.80 5.68
N LEU A 129 1.96 6.07 5.28
CA LEU A 129 1.59 6.54 3.94
C LEU A 129 2.48 5.96 2.83
N ARG A 130 3.79 5.76 3.05
CA ARG A 130 4.66 5.10 2.08
C ARG A 130 4.36 3.61 1.94
N GLY A 131 4.05 2.91 3.02
CA GLY A 131 3.56 1.53 2.98
C GLY A 131 2.29 1.41 2.13
N LEU A 132 1.36 2.34 2.29
CA LEU A 132 0.13 2.44 1.50
C LEU A 132 0.36 2.90 0.04
N LEU A 133 1.31 3.80 -0.23
CA LEU A 133 1.61 4.35 -1.57
C LEU A 133 2.41 3.41 -2.47
N LEU A 134 3.19 2.48 -1.92
CA LEU A 134 3.93 1.47 -2.69
C LEU A 134 3.03 0.35 -3.23
N MET A 135 1.76 0.35 -2.86
CA MET A 135 0.83 -0.75 -3.10
C MET A 135 -0.24 -0.45 -4.15
N GLY A 136 0.11 0.17 -5.22
CA GLY A 136 -0.60 0.39 -6.51
C GLY A 136 -2.13 0.31 -6.54
N GLY A 137 -2.77 1.38 -7.02
CA GLY A 137 -4.23 1.52 -7.15
C GLY A 137 -4.83 2.49 -6.13
N ALA A 138 -6.10 2.86 -6.29
CA ALA A 138 -6.82 3.71 -5.33
C ALA A 138 -6.92 3.06 -3.94
N TYR A 139 -6.86 1.75 -3.93
CA TYR A 139 -6.69 0.88 -2.79
C TYR A 139 -5.36 0.16 -2.97
N GLY A 140 -4.35 0.47 -2.18
CA GLY A 140 -3.11 -0.28 -2.18
C GLY A 140 -3.38 -1.78 -2.01
N HIS A 141 -2.61 -2.64 -2.67
CA HIS A 141 -2.67 -4.07 -2.36
C HIS A 141 -2.46 -4.24 -0.87
N MET A 142 -3.40 -4.89 -0.19
CA MET A 142 -3.25 -5.19 1.23
C MET A 142 -1.93 -5.92 1.47
N ALA A 143 -1.14 -5.43 2.44
CA ALA A 143 0.18 -5.95 2.72
C ALA A 143 0.12 -7.38 3.28
N HIS A 144 1.10 -8.20 2.90
CA HIS A 144 1.45 -9.36 3.70
C HIS A 144 2.25 -8.91 4.93
N PRO A 145 2.29 -9.68 6.02
CA PRO A 145 3.11 -9.31 7.17
C PRO A 145 4.57 -9.00 6.83
N PHE A 146 5.16 -9.75 5.90
CA PHE A 146 6.55 -9.58 5.50
C PHE A 146 6.82 -8.35 4.58
N ASP A 147 5.78 -7.67 4.12
CA ASP A 147 5.90 -6.39 3.41
C ASP A 147 6.04 -5.21 4.38
N ASP A 148 5.68 -5.38 5.66
CA ASP A 148 5.81 -4.33 6.67
C ASP A 148 7.21 -4.30 7.28
N SER A 149 8.01 -3.37 6.83
CA SER A 149 9.39 -3.14 7.29
C SER A 149 9.54 -2.88 8.78
N ASN A 150 8.46 -2.56 9.50
CA ASN A 150 8.48 -2.27 10.92
C ASN A 150 8.27 -3.50 11.80
N LEU A 151 7.78 -4.59 11.24
CA LEU A 151 7.58 -5.82 11.99
C LEU A 151 8.91 -6.48 12.33
N THR A 152 8.98 -7.01 13.54
CA THR A 152 10.10 -7.78 14.06
C THR A 152 9.87 -9.28 13.88
N PHE A 153 10.92 -10.08 14.02
CA PHE A 153 10.79 -11.55 14.07
C PHE A 153 9.94 -12.01 15.25
N GLY A 154 9.95 -11.26 16.38
CA GLY A 154 9.05 -11.49 17.51
C GLY A 154 7.59 -11.26 17.15
N ASP A 155 7.31 -10.24 16.31
CA ASP A 155 5.96 -10.00 15.79
C ASP A 155 5.47 -11.15 14.91
N PHE A 156 6.31 -11.67 14.03
CA PHE A 156 5.95 -12.84 13.22
C PHE A 156 5.63 -14.07 14.08
N LYS A 157 6.43 -14.35 15.11
CA LYS A 157 6.15 -15.43 16.06
C LYS A 157 4.81 -15.23 16.76
N SER A 158 4.51 -14.00 17.19
CA SER A 158 3.23 -13.65 17.81
C SER A 158 2.06 -13.81 16.84
N MET A 159 2.20 -13.39 15.57
CA MET A 159 1.17 -13.57 14.55
C MET A 159 0.91 -15.05 14.28
N ILE A 160 1.96 -15.86 14.08
CA ILE A 160 1.86 -17.31 13.88
C ILE A 160 1.08 -17.94 15.03
N THR A 161 1.49 -17.65 16.27
CA THR A 161 0.84 -18.18 17.47
C THR A 161 -0.64 -17.81 17.53
N ARG A 162 -0.97 -16.53 17.31
CA ARG A 162 -2.36 -16.05 17.36
C ARG A 162 -3.24 -16.68 16.29
N LEU A 163 -2.75 -16.75 15.05
CA LEU A 163 -3.51 -17.30 13.93
C LEU A 163 -3.75 -18.80 14.08
N LEU A 164 -2.80 -19.55 14.63
CA LEU A 164 -2.96 -20.98 14.89
C LEU A 164 -3.84 -21.25 16.11
N LYS A 165 -3.74 -20.41 17.17
CA LYS A 165 -4.53 -20.57 18.38
C LYS A 165 -6.00 -20.24 18.15
N GLY A 166 -6.31 -19.41 17.16
CA GLY A 166 -7.69 -19.05 16.82
C GLY A 166 -8.47 -18.36 17.95
N GLY A 167 -9.79 -18.56 17.92
CA GLY A 167 -10.70 -18.13 18.96
C GLY A 167 -10.81 -16.62 19.16
N VAL A 168 -11.20 -16.20 20.35
CA VAL A 168 -11.41 -14.78 20.74
C VAL A 168 -10.14 -13.91 20.66
N ASN A 169 -8.96 -14.51 20.50
CA ASN A 169 -7.69 -13.79 20.45
C ASN A 169 -7.41 -13.14 19.10
N VAL A 170 -8.19 -13.48 18.07
CA VAL A 170 -8.05 -12.93 16.70
C VAL A 170 -9.32 -12.19 16.31
N LYS A 171 -9.56 -11.03 16.94
CA LYS A 171 -10.68 -10.17 16.58
C LYS A 171 -10.46 -9.55 15.19
N GLY A 172 -11.54 -9.44 14.41
CA GLY A 172 -11.52 -8.74 13.12
C GLY A 172 -10.89 -9.54 11.97
N VAL A 173 -10.96 -10.88 12.02
CA VAL A 173 -10.62 -11.73 10.86
C VAL A 173 -11.80 -11.75 9.91
N THR A 174 -11.54 -11.42 8.64
CA THR A 174 -12.54 -11.49 7.58
C THR A 174 -12.01 -12.31 6.42
N GLU A 175 -12.92 -12.88 5.62
CA GLU A 175 -12.54 -13.56 4.39
C GLU A 175 -11.95 -12.57 3.39
N LYS A 176 -10.84 -12.95 2.75
CA LYS A 176 -10.32 -12.26 1.58
C LYS A 176 -11.06 -12.78 0.35
N LEU A 177 -11.75 -11.89 -0.34
CA LEU A 177 -12.57 -12.23 -1.50
C LEU A 177 -11.78 -12.07 -2.81
N ASP A 178 -12.17 -12.87 -3.81
CA ASP A 178 -11.62 -12.87 -5.18
C ASP A 178 -12.64 -12.29 -6.16
N GLY A 179 -12.96 -11.03 -6.00
CA GLY A 179 -13.90 -10.30 -6.82
C GLY A 179 -13.28 -9.11 -7.58
N GLN A 180 -14.12 -8.19 -8.00
CA GLN A 180 -13.70 -6.93 -8.61
C GLN A 180 -13.81 -5.80 -7.60
N ASN A 181 -12.68 -5.14 -7.33
CA ASN A 181 -12.64 -4.04 -6.38
C ASN A 181 -13.24 -2.76 -6.99
N LEU A 182 -14.07 -2.08 -6.20
CA LEU A 182 -14.61 -0.76 -6.49
C LEU A 182 -14.65 0.07 -5.21
N MET A 183 -14.49 1.38 -5.35
CA MET A 183 -14.70 2.33 -4.29
C MET A 183 -15.86 3.22 -4.65
N VAL A 184 -16.76 3.47 -3.69
CA VAL A 184 -17.92 4.32 -3.89
C VAL A 184 -18.03 5.36 -2.79
N SER A 185 -18.59 6.51 -3.15
CA SER A 185 -18.95 7.58 -2.24
C SER A 185 -20.27 8.20 -2.64
N TRP A 186 -20.89 8.97 -1.73
CA TRP A 186 -22.06 9.77 -2.03
C TRP A 186 -21.63 11.23 -2.08
N LYS A 187 -21.79 11.85 -3.24
CA LYS A 187 -21.32 13.21 -3.48
C LYS A 187 -22.34 14.01 -4.29
N ASN A 188 -22.66 15.23 -3.83
CA ASN A 188 -23.57 16.12 -4.52
C ASN A 188 -24.93 15.46 -4.88
N GLY A 189 -25.46 14.66 -3.95
CA GLY A 189 -26.78 14.01 -4.11
C GLY A 189 -26.80 12.76 -5.00
N GLN A 190 -25.65 12.21 -5.42
CA GLN A 190 -25.56 11.03 -6.27
C GLN A 190 -24.44 10.07 -5.86
N LEU A 191 -24.58 8.80 -6.25
CA LEU A 191 -23.53 7.80 -6.08
C LEU A 191 -22.41 8.05 -7.09
N VAL A 192 -21.17 8.01 -6.60
CA VAL A 192 -19.97 8.12 -7.43
C VAL A 192 -19.01 6.99 -7.12
N ALA A 193 -18.23 6.59 -8.13
CA ALA A 193 -17.29 5.49 -8.03
C ALA A 193 -15.88 5.91 -8.45
N ALA A 194 -14.88 5.20 -7.90
CA ALA A 194 -13.47 5.35 -8.24
C ALA A 194 -12.77 3.99 -8.27
N ARG A 195 -11.85 3.83 -9.23
CA ARG A 195 -10.96 2.67 -9.36
C ARG A 195 -9.48 3.03 -9.25
N ASN A 196 -9.17 4.30 -9.23
CA ASN A 196 -7.79 4.77 -9.14
C ASN A 196 -7.70 6.09 -8.39
N LYS A 197 -6.50 6.43 -7.97
CA LYS A 197 -6.20 7.67 -7.23
C LYS A 197 -6.62 8.94 -7.98
N GLY A 198 -6.52 8.96 -9.31
CA GLY A 198 -6.89 10.14 -10.12
C GLY A 198 -8.37 10.48 -10.01
N GLN A 199 -9.22 9.48 -9.81
CA GLN A 199 -10.66 9.64 -9.64
C GLN A 199 -11.05 10.08 -8.21
N ILE A 200 -10.19 9.82 -7.21
CA ILE A 200 -10.41 10.22 -5.80
C ILE A 200 -9.89 11.63 -5.51
N LYS A 201 -8.88 12.09 -6.23
CA LYS A 201 -8.30 13.43 -6.06
C LYS A 201 -9.37 14.52 -6.04
N ASN A 202 -9.09 15.60 -5.29
CA ASN A 202 -10.01 16.71 -5.07
C ASN A 202 -11.39 16.21 -4.57
N PHE A 203 -11.35 15.21 -3.66
CA PHE A 203 -12.56 14.62 -3.10
C PHE A 203 -13.52 14.08 -4.16
N GLY A 204 -12.97 13.41 -5.17
CA GLY A 204 -13.72 12.77 -6.24
C GLY A 204 -14.23 13.72 -7.33
N GLU A 205 -13.50 14.78 -7.64
CA GLU A 205 -13.86 15.68 -8.76
C GLU A 205 -13.97 14.94 -10.10
N ASN A 206 -13.09 13.95 -10.34
CA ASN A 206 -13.09 13.12 -11.54
C ASN A 206 -13.67 11.72 -11.31
N SER A 207 -14.48 11.55 -10.28
CA SER A 207 -15.18 10.29 -10.00
C SER A 207 -16.25 10.01 -11.04
N LEU A 208 -16.61 8.75 -11.18
CA LEU A 208 -17.58 8.28 -12.16
C LEU A 208 -18.96 8.16 -11.54
N THR A 209 -19.95 8.75 -12.15
CA THR A 209 -21.36 8.48 -11.84
C THR A 209 -21.77 7.08 -12.29
N THR A 210 -22.94 6.59 -11.95
CA THR A 210 -23.50 5.32 -12.45
C THR A 210 -23.45 5.26 -13.98
N ALA A 211 -23.85 6.33 -14.67
CA ALA A 211 -23.74 6.42 -16.13
C ALA A 211 -22.27 6.41 -16.61
N GLY A 212 -21.36 7.07 -15.89
CA GLY A 212 -19.94 7.09 -16.17
C GLY A 212 -19.29 5.71 -16.06
N VAL A 213 -19.66 4.92 -15.04
CA VAL A 213 -19.21 3.54 -14.88
C VAL A 213 -19.75 2.66 -16.02
N LYS A 214 -21.03 2.76 -16.35
CA LYS A 214 -21.64 2.03 -17.49
C LYS A 214 -20.89 2.34 -18.79
N LYS A 215 -20.60 3.61 -19.07
CA LYS A 215 -19.82 4.02 -20.25
C LYS A 215 -18.38 3.47 -20.23
N MET A 216 -17.72 3.46 -19.06
CA MET A 216 -16.34 2.94 -18.92
C MET A 216 -16.24 1.44 -19.24
N PHE A 217 -17.27 0.67 -18.92
CA PHE A 217 -17.29 -0.77 -19.11
C PHE A 217 -18.09 -1.22 -20.34
N ALA A 218 -18.67 -0.28 -21.11
CA ALA A 218 -19.45 -0.59 -22.30
C ALA A 218 -18.69 -1.51 -23.27
N GLY A 219 -19.37 -2.56 -23.74
CA GLY A 219 -18.82 -3.56 -24.65
C GLY A 219 -17.89 -4.60 -24.01
N ARG A 220 -17.75 -4.62 -22.67
CA ARG A 220 -16.94 -5.61 -21.95
C ARG A 220 -17.72 -6.83 -21.46
N GLY A 221 -18.91 -7.08 -22.03
CA GLY A 221 -19.72 -8.26 -21.74
C GLY A 221 -20.10 -8.35 -20.25
N GLU A 222 -19.79 -9.48 -19.62
CA GLU A 222 -20.18 -9.72 -18.22
C GLU A 222 -19.55 -8.74 -17.21
N LEU A 223 -18.38 -8.17 -17.51
CA LEU A 223 -17.80 -7.12 -16.67
C LEU A 223 -18.64 -5.84 -16.68
N GLU A 224 -19.23 -5.47 -17.81
CA GLU A 224 -20.15 -4.35 -17.89
C GLU A 224 -21.37 -4.59 -16.99
N LYS A 225 -21.98 -5.78 -17.07
CA LYS A 225 -23.12 -6.14 -16.23
C LYS A 225 -22.76 -6.11 -14.73
N ALA A 226 -21.58 -6.63 -14.36
CA ALA A 226 -21.11 -6.63 -12.99
C ALA A 226 -21.01 -5.19 -12.42
N PHE A 227 -20.32 -4.30 -13.13
CA PHE A 227 -20.10 -2.95 -12.63
C PHE A 227 -21.33 -2.04 -12.75
N ALA A 228 -22.06 -2.12 -13.85
CA ALA A 228 -23.28 -1.31 -14.04
C ALA A 228 -24.38 -1.73 -13.07
N GLY A 229 -24.65 -3.04 -12.94
CA GLY A 229 -25.64 -3.55 -11.99
C GLY A 229 -25.28 -3.24 -10.53
N THR A 230 -23.99 -3.35 -10.17
CA THR A 230 -23.54 -2.91 -8.83
C THR A 230 -23.85 -1.45 -8.56
N MET A 231 -23.58 -0.56 -9.50
CA MET A 231 -23.84 0.86 -9.31
C MET A 231 -25.34 1.16 -9.22
N GLU A 232 -26.15 0.51 -10.03
CA GLU A 232 -27.61 0.65 -10.02
C GLU A 232 -28.21 0.18 -8.69
N ASP A 233 -27.84 -1.04 -8.22
CA ASP A 233 -28.31 -1.56 -6.94
C ASP A 233 -27.87 -0.68 -5.76
N LEU A 234 -26.60 -0.24 -5.74
CA LEU A 234 -26.09 0.61 -4.68
C LEU A 234 -26.71 2.01 -4.69
N GLU A 235 -26.92 2.62 -5.84
CA GLU A 235 -27.54 3.94 -5.94
C GLU A 235 -28.96 3.88 -5.38
N ASN A 236 -29.73 2.86 -5.76
CA ASN A 236 -31.09 2.64 -5.25
C ASN A 236 -31.09 2.40 -3.73
N ALA A 237 -30.19 1.55 -3.25
CA ALA A 237 -30.08 1.21 -1.84
C ALA A 237 -29.67 2.41 -0.98
N ILE A 238 -28.66 3.19 -1.42
CA ILE A 238 -28.12 4.32 -0.66
C ILE A 238 -29.07 5.54 -0.73
N LYS A 239 -29.80 5.71 -1.82
CA LYS A 239 -30.75 6.80 -1.98
C LYS A 239 -31.80 6.87 -0.86
N GLY A 240 -32.22 5.70 -0.35
CA GLY A 240 -33.15 5.59 0.77
C GLY A 240 -32.59 6.01 2.14
N LEU A 241 -31.27 6.17 2.29
CA LEU A 241 -30.66 6.65 3.52
C LEU A 241 -30.94 8.14 3.75
N THR A 242 -31.05 8.55 5.02
CA THR A 242 -31.17 9.97 5.39
C THR A 242 -29.85 10.71 5.05
N GLU A 243 -29.93 12.03 4.82
CA GLU A 243 -28.74 12.85 4.56
C GLU A 243 -27.72 12.79 5.71
N LYS A 244 -28.18 12.67 6.96
CA LYS A 244 -27.32 12.47 8.13
C LYS A 244 -26.56 11.16 8.06
N GLN A 245 -27.21 10.06 7.63
CA GLN A 245 -26.55 8.74 7.47
C GLN A 245 -25.54 8.77 6.31
N LYS A 246 -25.91 9.36 5.17
CA LYS A 246 -25.02 9.55 4.01
C LYS A 246 -23.80 10.40 4.38
N GLY A 247 -24.01 11.52 5.10
CA GLY A 247 -22.94 12.40 5.58
C GLY A 247 -21.99 11.66 6.54
N HIS A 248 -22.51 10.85 7.46
CA HIS A 248 -21.68 10.08 8.37
C HIS A 248 -20.80 9.04 7.66
N ILE A 249 -21.36 8.34 6.66
CA ILE A 249 -20.65 7.29 5.93
C ILE A 249 -19.72 7.87 4.86
N PHE A 250 -20.15 8.85 4.05
CA PHE A 250 -19.45 9.25 2.83
C PHE A 250 -18.79 10.63 2.90
N ASP A 251 -19.29 11.50 3.79
CA ASP A 251 -18.78 12.85 4.00
C ASP A 251 -18.53 13.60 2.68
N ASN A 252 -19.54 13.57 1.80
CA ASN A 252 -19.57 14.25 0.50
C ASN A 252 -18.29 14.06 -0.34
N GLY A 253 -17.78 12.83 -0.42
CA GLY A 253 -16.61 12.49 -1.22
C GLY A 253 -15.27 12.50 -0.47
N HIS A 254 -15.25 12.79 0.84
CA HIS A 254 -14.07 12.67 1.68
C HIS A 254 -13.82 11.22 2.11
N LYS A 255 -14.90 10.45 2.26
CA LYS A 255 -14.86 9.03 2.65
C LYS A 255 -15.37 8.16 1.52
N TRP A 256 -14.64 7.08 1.27
CA TRP A 256 -14.91 6.15 0.18
C TRP A 256 -15.08 4.75 0.74
N MET A 257 -16.25 4.16 0.55
CA MET A 257 -16.51 2.77 0.88
C MET A 257 -15.78 1.87 -0.11
N ASN A 258 -14.87 1.07 0.40
CA ASN A 258 -14.25 0.00 -0.37
C ASN A 258 -15.17 -1.21 -0.40
N LEU A 259 -15.35 -1.77 -1.57
CA LEU A 259 -16.19 -2.95 -1.78
C LEU A 259 -15.61 -3.92 -2.81
N GLU A 260 -16.03 -5.15 -2.69
CA GLU A 260 -15.75 -6.22 -3.63
C GLU A 260 -17.05 -6.63 -4.32
N ILE A 261 -17.02 -6.64 -5.66
CA ILE A 261 -18.10 -7.13 -6.51
C ILE A 261 -17.84 -8.60 -6.80
N ILE A 262 -18.69 -9.47 -6.35
CA ILE A 262 -18.70 -10.88 -6.69
C ILE A 262 -19.85 -11.10 -7.67
N TYR A 263 -19.49 -11.35 -8.92
CA TYR A 263 -20.45 -11.63 -9.99
C TYR A 263 -20.09 -12.97 -10.61
N VAL A 264 -20.96 -13.95 -10.43
CA VAL A 264 -20.70 -15.36 -10.76
C VAL A 264 -20.20 -15.56 -12.19
N PRO A 265 -20.75 -14.88 -13.23
CA PRO A 265 -20.23 -15.00 -14.58
C PRO A 265 -18.81 -14.50 -14.79
N THR A 266 -18.28 -13.63 -13.90
CA THR A 266 -16.91 -13.06 -14.00
C THR A 266 -15.97 -13.55 -12.91
N GLN A 267 -16.37 -14.54 -12.11
CA GLN A 267 -15.52 -15.10 -11.05
C GLN A 267 -14.19 -15.63 -11.61
N ASN A 268 -13.12 -15.46 -10.86
CA ASN A 268 -11.79 -15.89 -11.29
C ASN A 268 -11.56 -17.38 -11.01
N VAL A 269 -11.16 -17.71 -9.79
CA VAL A 269 -10.75 -19.05 -9.37
C VAL A 269 -11.67 -19.60 -8.29
N ILE A 270 -12.18 -18.73 -7.44
CA ILE A 270 -13.02 -19.12 -6.32
C ILE A 270 -14.48 -19.19 -6.79
N PRO A 271 -15.13 -20.35 -6.71
CA PRO A 271 -16.54 -20.45 -7.05
C PRO A 271 -17.40 -19.88 -5.93
N TYR A 272 -18.19 -18.87 -6.25
CA TYR A 272 -19.23 -18.32 -5.39
C TYR A 272 -20.60 -18.80 -5.85
N GLY A 273 -21.51 -18.98 -4.89
CA GLY A 273 -22.85 -19.50 -5.17
C GLY A 273 -23.87 -18.45 -5.63
N LYS A 274 -23.54 -17.14 -5.49
CA LYS A 274 -24.44 -16.03 -5.81
C LYS A 274 -23.69 -14.74 -6.04
N ASP A 275 -24.37 -13.80 -6.67
CA ASP A 275 -23.87 -12.44 -6.90
C ASP A 275 -23.97 -11.61 -5.62
N MET A 276 -22.88 -10.93 -5.25
CA MET A 276 -22.81 -10.18 -4.00
C MET A 276 -22.02 -8.88 -4.16
N ILE A 277 -22.39 -7.88 -3.35
CA ILE A 277 -21.61 -6.68 -3.09
C ILE A 277 -21.19 -6.75 -1.62
N VAL A 278 -19.90 -6.83 -1.36
CA VAL A 278 -19.36 -6.94 0.00
C VAL A 278 -18.59 -5.70 0.37
N PHE A 279 -19.08 -4.96 1.35
CA PHE A 279 -18.39 -3.79 1.89
C PHE A 279 -17.25 -4.20 2.80
N HIS A 280 -16.10 -3.52 2.68
CA HIS A 280 -14.93 -3.75 3.55
C HIS A 280 -14.74 -2.67 4.61
N GLY A 281 -15.23 -1.46 4.35
CA GLY A 281 -15.09 -0.29 5.20
C GLY A 281 -14.63 0.93 4.45
N ASN A 282 -14.69 2.08 5.11
CA ASN A 282 -14.31 3.35 4.51
C ASN A 282 -12.81 3.61 4.60
N LEU A 283 -12.30 4.27 3.55
CA LEU A 283 -11.06 5.02 3.59
C LEU A 283 -11.37 6.52 3.47
N GLU A 284 -10.69 7.30 4.28
CA GLU A 284 -10.69 8.76 4.19
C GLU A 284 -9.48 9.23 3.40
N TYR A 285 -9.66 10.21 2.52
CA TYR A 285 -8.62 10.70 1.64
C TYR A 285 -8.39 12.20 1.77
N ASP A 286 -7.12 12.62 1.63
CA ASP A 286 -6.78 14.02 1.46
C ASP A 286 -7.11 14.51 0.03
N LYS A 287 -6.95 15.80 -0.19
CA LYS A 287 -7.18 16.43 -1.50
C LYS A 287 -6.31 15.84 -2.62
N GLU A 288 -5.13 15.37 -2.30
CA GLU A 288 -4.20 14.72 -3.22
C GLU A 288 -4.57 13.26 -3.52
N GLY A 289 -5.63 12.73 -2.86
CA GLY A 289 -6.09 11.35 -2.98
C GLY A 289 -5.15 10.36 -2.28
N ASN A 290 -4.49 10.78 -1.20
CA ASN A 290 -3.77 9.87 -0.32
C ASN A 290 -4.68 9.45 0.83
N PRO A 291 -4.69 8.17 1.23
CA PRO A 291 -5.47 7.74 2.37
C PRO A 291 -4.89 8.34 3.66
N ILE A 292 -5.76 8.90 4.49
CA ILE A 292 -5.44 9.54 5.77
C ILE A 292 -6.14 8.90 6.95
N GLY A 293 -7.14 8.06 6.71
CA GLY A 293 -7.90 7.36 7.74
C GLY A 293 -8.61 6.12 7.21
N GLN A 294 -9.00 5.23 8.13
CA GLN A 294 -9.76 4.03 7.83
C GLN A 294 -10.79 3.76 8.93
N ASP A 295 -12.06 3.51 8.54
CA ASP A 295 -13.12 2.98 9.42
C ASP A 295 -13.59 1.61 8.89
N LYS A 296 -13.14 0.54 9.55
CA LYS A 296 -13.47 -0.86 9.19
C LYS A 296 -14.90 -1.25 9.57
N GLU A 297 -15.49 -0.58 10.56
CA GLU A 297 -16.85 -0.89 11.01
C GLU A 297 -17.92 -0.29 10.08
N SER A 298 -17.56 0.74 9.32
CA SER A 298 -18.50 1.43 8.41
C SER A 298 -19.11 0.51 7.37
N GLY A 299 -18.39 -0.53 6.91
CA GLY A 299 -18.92 -1.52 5.98
C GLY A 299 -20.09 -2.31 6.57
N SER A 300 -19.94 -2.82 7.80
CA SER A 300 -21.02 -3.50 8.53
C SER A 300 -22.17 -2.54 8.86
N LYS A 301 -21.85 -1.30 9.26
CA LYS A 301 -22.85 -0.26 9.56
C LYS A 301 -23.68 0.07 8.32
N LEU A 302 -23.06 0.30 7.17
CA LEU A 302 -23.76 0.60 5.92
C LEU A 302 -24.64 -0.56 5.48
N ALA A 303 -24.13 -1.79 5.49
CA ALA A 303 -24.92 -2.97 5.16
C ALA A 303 -26.14 -3.14 6.09
N GLY A 304 -25.96 -2.90 7.40
CA GLY A 304 -27.04 -2.92 8.37
C GLY A 304 -28.12 -1.86 8.08
N MET A 305 -27.72 -0.62 7.78
CA MET A 305 -28.64 0.46 7.42
C MET A 305 -29.43 0.13 6.14
N ILE A 306 -28.75 -0.36 5.10
CA ILE A 306 -29.40 -0.76 3.85
C ILE A 306 -30.42 -1.89 4.10
N LYS A 307 -30.04 -2.90 4.88
CA LYS A 307 -30.95 -4.02 5.20
C LYS A 307 -32.20 -3.55 5.95
N GLN A 308 -32.09 -2.57 6.84
CA GLN A 308 -33.25 -2.03 7.58
C GLN A 308 -34.22 -1.25 6.70
N ILE A 309 -33.70 -0.55 5.68
CA ILE A 309 -34.53 0.31 4.82
C ILE A 309 -35.13 -0.49 3.63
N ASN A 310 -34.33 -1.43 3.09
CA ASN A 310 -34.67 -2.17 1.86
C ASN A 310 -35.10 -3.60 2.15
N GLN A 311 -35.92 -3.85 3.18
CA GLN A 311 -36.38 -5.21 3.51
C GLN A 311 -37.09 -5.90 2.35
N ASP A 312 -37.70 -5.14 1.43
CA ASP A 312 -38.46 -5.65 0.29
C ASP A 312 -37.84 -5.27 -1.08
N ALA A 313 -36.63 -4.70 -1.12
CA ALA A 313 -36.01 -4.31 -2.38
C ALA A 313 -35.45 -5.54 -3.11
N GLN A 314 -35.91 -5.75 -4.35
CA GLN A 314 -35.32 -6.75 -5.25
C GLN A 314 -34.02 -6.21 -5.82
N ASN A 315 -32.92 -6.45 -5.13
CA ASN A 315 -31.59 -6.19 -5.67
C ASN A 315 -31.08 -7.40 -6.46
N THR A 316 -30.39 -7.14 -7.56
CA THR A 316 -29.73 -8.20 -8.34
C THR A 316 -28.60 -8.84 -7.52
N PHE A 317 -27.89 -8.03 -6.74
CA PHE A 317 -26.81 -8.46 -5.85
C PHE A 317 -27.27 -8.51 -4.39
N GLU A 318 -26.81 -9.53 -3.66
CA GLU A 318 -26.89 -9.50 -2.20
C GLU A 318 -25.89 -8.48 -1.64
N ILE A 319 -26.38 -7.41 -0.99
CA ILE A 319 -25.55 -6.38 -0.35
C ILE A 319 -25.28 -6.79 1.10
N ARG A 320 -23.99 -6.88 1.47
CA ARG A 320 -23.59 -7.29 2.81
C ARG A 320 -22.31 -6.62 3.30
N GLY A 321 -22.11 -6.66 4.61
CA GLY A 321 -20.85 -6.29 5.25
C GLY A 321 -19.79 -7.37 5.12
N PRO A 322 -18.56 -7.10 5.63
CA PRO A 322 -17.50 -8.10 5.64
C PRO A 322 -17.90 -9.31 6.47
N VAL A 323 -17.51 -10.50 6.00
CA VAL A 323 -17.79 -11.74 6.73
C VAL A 323 -16.73 -11.93 7.80
N ALA A 324 -17.15 -11.78 9.05
CA ALA A 324 -16.31 -12.16 10.18
C ALA A 324 -16.14 -13.68 10.21
N LEU A 325 -14.90 -14.12 10.23
CA LEU A 325 -14.55 -15.52 10.31
C LEU A 325 -14.24 -15.89 11.76
N THR A 326 -14.73 -17.05 12.17
CA THR A 326 -14.29 -17.69 13.40
C THR A 326 -13.13 -18.63 13.05
N LEU A 327 -11.96 -18.33 13.58
CA LEU A 327 -10.82 -19.24 13.50
C LEU A 327 -10.90 -20.22 14.67
N PRO A 328 -11.19 -21.51 14.44
CA PRO A 328 -11.10 -22.50 15.52
C PRO A 328 -9.64 -22.76 15.88
N ASP A 329 -9.41 -23.24 17.09
CA ASP A 329 -8.09 -23.72 17.50
C ASP A 329 -7.68 -24.88 16.59
N THR A 330 -6.43 -24.88 16.13
CA THR A 330 -5.92 -26.02 15.36
C THR A 330 -5.78 -27.23 16.30
N LYS A 331 -6.23 -28.41 15.85
CA LYS A 331 -6.17 -29.64 16.66
C LYS A 331 -4.72 -29.94 17.12
N ASP A 332 -3.75 -29.64 16.28
CA ASP A 332 -2.34 -29.90 16.51
C ASP A 332 -1.56 -28.60 16.79
N PHE A 333 -2.17 -27.69 17.57
CA PHE A 333 -1.64 -26.34 17.78
C PHE A 333 -0.16 -26.31 18.17
N GLN A 334 0.28 -27.18 19.10
CA GLN A 334 1.67 -27.16 19.59
C GLN A 334 2.66 -27.59 18.50
N GLU A 335 2.33 -28.65 17.75
CA GLU A 335 3.18 -29.15 16.66
C GLU A 335 3.25 -28.13 15.52
N ASP A 336 2.11 -27.57 15.11
CA ASP A 336 2.04 -26.55 14.08
C ASP A 336 2.82 -25.30 14.47
N GLN A 337 2.65 -24.83 15.71
CA GLN A 337 3.39 -23.66 16.22
C GLN A 337 4.90 -23.92 16.20
N GLN A 338 5.36 -25.06 16.70
CA GLN A 338 6.77 -25.43 16.70
C GLN A 338 7.32 -25.51 15.27
N TYR A 339 6.57 -26.09 14.33
CA TYR A 339 6.96 -26.20 12.93
C TYR A 339 7.22 -24.82 12.30
N PHE A 340 6.27 -23.90 12.40
CA PHE A 340 6.39 -22.56 11.80
C PHE A 340 7.45 -21.71 12.50
N ILE A 341 7.53 -21.77 13.84
CA ILE A 341 8.53 -21.04 14.61
C ILE A 341 9.94 -21.58 14.31
N LYS A 342 10.13 -22.89 14.12
CA LYS A 342 11.41 -23.49 13.73
C LYS A 342 11.87 -22.99 12.36
N LYS A 343 10.97 -22.88 11.38
CA LYS A 343 11.28 -22.27 10.07
C LYS A 343 11.76 -20.83 10.21
N LEU A 344 11.04 -20.03 10.99
CA LEU A 344 11.41 -18.63 11.23
C LEU A 344 12.76 -18.52 11.97
N TYR A 345 13.00 -19.39 12.96
CA TYR A 345 14.26 -19.46 13.70
C TYR A 345 15.44 -19.84 12.80
N ALA A 346 15.24 -20.72 11.82
CA ALA A 346 16.28 -21.07 10.85
C ALA A 346 16.73 -19.85 10.03
N LEU A 347 15.80 -18.97 9.64
CA LEU A 347 16.13 -17.70 8.98
C LEU A 347 16.92 -16.77 9.92
N GLN A 348 16.48 -16.64 11.17
CA GLN A 348 17.19 -15.84 12.17
C GLN A 348 18.63 -16.33 12.36
N LYS A 349 18.81 -17.63 12.58
CA LYS A 349 20.14 -18.24 12.77
C LYS A 349 21.05 -18.02 11.57
N LYS A 350 20.52 -18.22 10.35
CA LYS A 350 21.29 -18.05 9.09
C LYS A 350 21.88 -16.66 8.94
N TYR A 351 21.18 -15.63 9.41
CA TYR A 351 21.57 -14.22 9.26
C TYR A 351 21.99 -13.56 10.59
N GLY A 352 22.14 -14.34 11.68
CA GLY A 352 22.52 -13.82 13.00
C GLY A 352 21.55 -12.73 13.48
N LEU A 353 20.25 -13.06 13.50
CA LEU A 353 19.15 -12.15 13.86
C LEU A 353 18.50 -12.59 15.17
N SER A 354 17.97 -11.61 15.92
CA SER A 354 17.23 -11.80 17.16
C SER A 354 15.72 -11.58 16.94
N ASN A 355 14.91 -11.80 17.98
CA ASN A 355 13.48 -11.53 17.95
C ASN A 355 13.16 -10.02 17.83
N SER A 356 14.04 -9.16 18.33
CA SER A 356 13.89 -7.70 18.27
C SER A 356 14.30 -7.10 16.93
N ASP A 357 15.00 -7.87 16.09
CA ASP A 357 15.39 -7.37 14.76
C ASP A 357 14.16 -7.26 13.84
N LYS A 358 14.07 -6.14 13.15
CA LYS A 358 13.05 -5.91 12.12
C LYS A 358 13.37 -6.74 10.88
N ILE A 359 12.35 -7.03 10.07
CA ILE A 359 12.51 -7.72 8.79
C ILE A 359 13.47 -6.98 7.84
N THR A 360 13.52 -5.66 7.91
CA THR A 360 14.50 -4.84 7.19
C THR A 360 15.94 -5.31 7.42
N ARG A 361 16.26 -5.71 8.64
CA ARG A 361 17.63 -6.21 8.95
C ARG A 361 17.95 -7.52 8.24
N TYR A 362 16.94 -8.37 8.05
CA TYR A 362 17.09 -9.56 7.21
C TYR A 362 17.33 -9.14 5.75
N HIS A 363 16.54 -8.23 5.21
CA HIS A 363 16.69 -7.77 3.82
C HIS A 363 18.08 -7.17 3.58
N GLU A 364 18.58 -6.31 4.49
CA GLU A 364 19.93 -5.76 4.41
C GLU A 364 21.00 -6.86 4.35
N LYS A 365 20.95 -7.83 5.28
CA LYS A 365 21.94 -8.91 5.34
C LYS A 365 21.86 -9.84 4.13
N TRP A 366 20.65 -10.16 3.69
CA TRP A 366 20.45 -10.98 2.50
C TRP A 366 21.01 -10.30 1.25
N TRP A 367 20.66 -9.02 1.05
CA TRP A 367 21.13 -8.24 -0.09
C TRP A 367 22.64 -8.01 -0.05
N LEU A 368 23.23 -7.76 1.12
CA LEU A 368 24.68 -7.65 1.27
C LEU A 368 25.39 -8.93 0.83
N ASN A 369 24.89 -10.08 1.27
CA ASN A 369 25.43 -11.38 0.84
C ASN A 369 25.28 -11.58 -0.67
N LYS A 370 24.15 -11.18 -1.23
CA LYS A 370 23.87 -11.27 -2.68
C LYS A 370 24.77 -10.34 -3.49
N ILE A 371 24.92 -9.09 -3.08
CA ILE A 371 25.83 -8.11 -3.68
C ILE A 371 27.26 -8.66 -3.69
N ASN A 372 27.76 -9.16 -2.56
CA ASN A 372 29.11 -9.72 -2.47
C ASN A 372 29.30 -10.93 -3.41
N ALA A 373 28.31 -11.82 -3.46
CA ALA A 373 28.38 -13.01 -4.31
C ALA A 373 28.36 -12.65 -5.81
N GLU A 374 27.51 -11.72 -6.23
CA GLU A 374 27.41 -11.31 -7.64
C GLU A 374 28.62 -10.44 -8.07
N ALA A 375 29.12 -9.57 -7.18
CA ALA A 375 30.34 -8.81 -7.43
C ALA A 375 31.56 -9.74 -7.59
N LYS A 376 31.70 -10.76 -6.72
CA LYS A 376 32.74 -11.78 -6.84
C LYS A 376 32.69 -12.52 -8.18
N LYS A 377 31.49 -12.90 -8.65
CA LYS A 377 31.30 -13.51 -9.97
C LYS A 377 31.75 -12.59 -11.11
N ALA A 378 31.53 -11.29 -10.95
CA ALA A 378 31.97 -10.28 -11.89
C ALA A 378 33.46 -9.87 -11.71
N ARG A 379 34.19 -10.48 -10.77
CA ARG A 379 35.56 -10.13 -10.40
C ARG A 379 35.72 -8.66 -9.98
N LEU A 380 34.71 -8.12 -9.28
CA LEU A 380 34.67 -6.73 -8.77
C LEU A 380 34.89 -6.71 -7.27
N THR A 381 35.69 -5.75 -6.81
CA THR A 381 35.84 -5.43 -5.39
C THR A 381 35.06 -4.17 -5.08
N LEU A 382 34.03 -4.28 -4.24
CA LEU A 382 33.21 -3.16 -3.83
C LEU A 382 33.64 -2.65 -2.46
N ASP A 383 33.81 -1.35 -2.33
CA ASP A 383 34.03 -0.72 -1.05
C ASP A 383 32.75 -0.69 -0.19
N LYS A 384 32.90 -0.31 1.09
CA LYS A 384 31.79 -0.25 2.04
C LYS A 384 30.74 0.80 1.65
N SER A 385 31.16 1.94 1.09
CA SER A 385 30.26 3.02 0.67
C SER A 385 29.38 2.56 -0.49
N THR A 386 29.98 1.99 -1.52
CA THR A 386 29.29 1.44 -2.69
C THR A 386 28.27 0.37 -2.29
N LYS A 387 28.64 -0.55 -1.38
CA LYS A 387 27.72 -1.57 -0.87
C LYS A 387 26.52 -0.94 -0.15
N ASN A 388 26.76 0.05 0.70
CA ASN A 388 25.69 0.76 1.40
C ASN A 388 24.76 1.51 0.45
N ASP A 389 25.29 2.15 -0.58
CA ASP A 389 24.49 2.87 -1.58
C ASP A 389 23.59 1.90 -2.37
N LEU A 390 24.10 0.73 -2.72
CA LEU A 390 23.32 -0.31 -3.38
C LEU A 390 22.26 -0.92 -2.44
N ILE A 391 22.55 -1.13 -1.16
CA ILE A 391 21.58 -1.57 -0.16
C ILE A 391 20.49 -0.52 0.00
N ASN A 392 20.84 0.76 0.16
CA ASN A 392 19.86 1.84 0.26
C ASN A 392 18.92 1.87 -0.94
N ARG A 393 19.47 1.65 -2.13
CA ARG A 393 18.70 1.61 -3.36
C ARG A 393 17.77 0.39 -3.46
N TRP A 394 18.28 -0.80 -3.18
CA TRP A 394 17.56 -2.06 -3.45
C TRP A 394 16.70 -2.54 -2.29
N VAL A 395 17.02 -2.19 -1.05
CA VAL A 395 16.22 -2.54 0.13
C VAL A 395 15.23 -1.43 0.47
N PHE A 396 15.71 -0.16 0.48
CA PHE A 396 14.91 0.97 0.94
C PHE A 396 14.29 1.80 -0.19
N GLY A 397 14.56 1.43 -1.46
CA GLY A 397 14.05 2.19 -2.62
C GLY A 397 14.59 3.61 -2.70
N ASP A 398 15.68 3.92 -1.99
CA ASP A 398 16.31 5.23 -2.02
C ASP A 398 17.12 5.40 -3.32
N LYS A 399 16.53 6.11 -4.28
CA LYS A 399 17.15 6.46 -5.56
C LYS A 399 17.82 7.84 -5.55
N SER A 400 18.07 8.41 -4.38
CA SER A 400 18.71 9.74 -4.25
C SER A 400 20.11 9.76 -4.88
N LYS A 401 20.84 8.63 -4.82
CA LYS A 401 22.07 8.43 -5.56
C LYS A 401 21.78 7.70 -6.88
N ALA A 402 21.79 8.47 -7.99
CA ALA A 402 21.63 7.91 -9.32
C ALA A 402 22.81 7.01 -9.71
N LEU A 403 22.56 5.96 -10.49
CA LEU A 403 23.60 5.11 -11.08
C LEU A 403 24.25 5.85 -12.27
N ASN A 404 25.22 6.71 -11.96
CA ASN A 404 25.97 7.52 -12.94
C ASN A 404 27.43 7.67 -12.50
N SER A 405 28.29 8.18 -13.39
CA SER A 405 29.73 8.38 -13.14
C SER A 405 30.03 9.40 -12.04
N LYS A 406 29.10 10.29 -11.70
CA LYS A 406 29.26 11.22 -10.57
C LYS A 406 29.29 10.48 -9.23
N ASN A 407 28.43 9.47 -9.07
CA ASN A 407 28.27 8.73 -7.82
C ASN A 407 29.10 7.44 -7.78
N PHE A 408 29.39 6.84 -8.94
CA PHE A 408 30.17 5.61 -9.09
C PHE A 408 31.37 5.89 -10.00
N LYS A 409 32.55 6.06 -9.42
CA LYS A 409 33.77 6.46 -10.15
C LYS A 409 34.33 5.34 -11.03
N ASP A 410 34.20 4.09 -10.58
CA ASP A 410 34.61 2.92 -11.35
C ASP A 410 33.52 2.55 -12.36
N GLU A 411 33.85 2.64 -13.64
CA GLU A 411 32.93 2.39 -14.76
C GLU A 411 32.47 0.93 -14.79
N LYS A 412 33.34 -0.02 -14.45
CA LYS A 412 32.99 -1.46 -14.39
C LYS A 412 31.97 -1.73 -13.29
N ILE A 413 32.13 -1.09 -12.12
CA ILE A 413 31.17 -1.17 -11.03
C ILE A 413 29.84 -0.52 -11.42
N LEU A 414 29.89 0.64 -12.09
CA LEU A 414 28.70 1.34 -12.54
C LEU A 414 27.88 0.53 -13.54
N ASP A 415 28.52 -0.05 -14.53
CA ASP A 415 27.85 -0.86 -15.57
C ASP A 415 27.29 -2.16 -14.96
N TRP A 416 28.04 -2.79 -14.08
CA TRP A 416 27.54 -3.95 -13.33
C TRP A 416 26.31 -3.59 -12.48
N ALA A 417 26.34 -2.47 -11.74
CA ALA A 417 25.21 -2.02 -10.92
C ALA A 417 23.97 -1.70 -11.77
N LYS A 418 24.14 -1.05 -12.94
CA LYS A 418 23.05 -0.81 -13.91
C LYS A 418 22.45 -2.12 -14.43
N LYS A 419 23.29 -3.08 -14.77
CA LYS A 419 22.86 -4.42 -15.21
C LYS A 419 22.09 -5.14 -14.12
N MET A 420 22.57 -5.09 -12.89
CA MET A 420 21.88 -5.66 -11.72
C MET A 420 20.52 -5.01 -11.51
N ASP A 421 20.44 -3.68 -11.53
CA ASP A 421 19.21 -2.91 -11.35
C ASP A 421 18.16 -3.23 -12.43
N LYS A 422 18.57 -3.29 -13.68
CA LYS A 422 17.69 -3.50 -14.84
C LYS A 422 17.26 -4.94 -15.07
N GLN A 423 18.20 -5.89 -14.95
CA GLN A 423 17.99 -7.28 -15.40
C GLN A 423 17.73 -8.26 -14.26
N ASN A 424 18.33 -8.04 -13.10
CA ASN A 424 18.38 -9.03 -12.03
C ASN A 424 17.59 -8.61 -10.77
N PHE A 425 17.30 -7.32 -10.59
CA PHE A 425 16.66 -6.81 -9.36
C PHE A 425 15.38 -7.56 -9.00
N ASN A 426 14.42 -7.64 -9.93
CA ASN A 426 13.13 -8.30 -9.67
C ASN A 426 13.29 -9.77 -9.30
N LYS A 427 14.21 -10.50 -9.98
CA LYS A 427 14.52 -11.88 -9.68
C LYS A 427 15.09 -12.03 -8.27
N PHE A 428 16.00 -11.17 -7.87
CA PHE A 428 16.63 -11.22 -6.56
C PHE A 428 15.71 -10.74 -5.45
N ALA A 429 14.89 -9.72 -5.70
CA ALA A 429 13.84 -9.30 -4.77
C ALA A 429 12.86 -10.44 -4.46
N GLN A 430 12.44 -11.19 -5.49
CA GLN A 430 11.61 -12.39 -5.29
C GLN A 430 12.31 -13.47 -4.46
N GLN A 431 13.61 -13.73 -4.72
CA GLN A 431 14.40 -14.70 -3.93
C GLN A 431 14.54 -14.27 -2.47
N ASN A 432 14.64 -12.97 -2.24
CA ASN A 432 14.76 -12.40 -0.90
C ASN A 432 13.49 -12.64 -0.06
N VAL A 433 12.31 -12.41 -0.62
CA VAL A 433 11.04 -12.55 0.12
C VAL A 433 10.50 -13.99 0.12
N ALA A 434 10.92 -14.85 -0.81
CA ALA A 434 10.40 -16.20 -0.96
C ALA A 434 10.31 -17.04 0.32
N PRO A 435 11.28 -17.00 1.26
CA PRO A 435 11.18 -17.77 2.50
C PRO A 435 10.00 -17.37 3.38
N PHE A 436 9.65 -16.07 3.38
CA PHE A 436 8.50 -15.57 4.12
C PHE A 436 7.19 -15.85 3.37
N GLU A 437 7.18 -15.66 2.06
CA GLU A 437 6.04 -16.03 1.23
C GLU A 437 5.66 -17.50 1.40
N ASP A 438 6.66 -18.41 1.34
CA ASP A 438 6.42 -19.84 1.52
C ASP A 438 5.91 -20.15 2.94
N LEU A 439 6.48 -19.52 3.98
CA LEU A 439 6.06 -19.70 5.36
C LEU A 439 4.62 -19.24 5.59
N PHE A 440 4.29 -18.02 5.15
CA PHE A 440 2.95 -17.47 5.35
C PHE A 440 1.90 -18.12 4.44
N LEU A 441 2.28 -18.61 3.27
CA LEU A 441 1.40 -19.40 2.42
C LEU A 441 1.01 -20.73 3.08
N GLU A 442 2.00 -21.45 3.63
CA GLU A 442 1.72 -22.69 4.35
C GLU A 442 0.90 -22.44 5.61
N LEU A 443 1.19 -21.36 6.36
CA LEU A 443 0.40 -20.94 7.51
C LEU A 443 -1.05 -20.63 7.11
N GLY A 444 -1.24 -19.89 6.01
CA GLY A 444 -2.56 -19.57 5.49
C GLY A 444 -3.35 -20.82 5.11
N ALA A 445 -2.71 -21.76 4.42
CA ALA A 445 -3.32 -23.04 4.09
C ALA A 445 -3.77 -23.81 5.34
N LYS A 446 -2.93 -23.84 6.39
CA LYS A 446 -3.25 -24.53 7.66
C LYS A 446 -4.40 -23.86 8.39
N VAL A 447 -4.37 -22.53 8.52
CA VAL A 447 -5.41 -21.74 9.18
C VAL A 447 -6.75 -21.92 8.47
N LEU A 448 -6.77 -21.77 7.12
CA LEU A 448 -7.99 -21.83 6.33
C LEU A 448 -8.65 -23.21 6.29
N THR A 449 -7.88 -24.29 6.50
CA THR A 449 -8.42 -25.66 6.50
C THR A 449 -9.47 -25.87 7.60
N ASN A 450 -9.42 -25.08 8.65
CA ASN A 450 -10.30 -25.23 9.82
C ASN A 450 -11.35 -24.10 9.91
N VAL A 451 -11.40 -23.17 8.93
CA VAL A 451 -12.34 -22.04 8.99
C VAL A 451 -13.73 -22.51 8.54
N GLU A 452 -14.71 -22.23 9.36
CA GLU A 452 -16.12 -22.37 9.05
C GLU A 452 -16.70 -21.04 8.51
N ASN A 453 -17.81 -21.09 7.81
CA ASN A 453 -18.57 -19.94 7.30
C ASN A 453 -17.89 -19.11 6.19
N LEU A 454 -17.14 -19.76 5.31
CA LEU A 454 -16.65 -19.12 4.08
C LEU A 454 -17.81 -18.82 3.11
N ILE A 455 -17.73 -17.70 2.40
CA ILE A 455 -18.74 -17.32 1.38
C ILE A 455 -18.65 -18.22 0.14
N SER A 456 -17.49 -18.79 -0.12
CA SER A 456 -17.22 -19.61 -1.31
C SER A 456 -17.96 -20.97 -1.31
N ALA A 457 -18.10 -21.56 -2.50
CA ALA A 457 -18.71 -22.87 -2.69
C ALA A 457 -17.83 -24.01 -2.12
N SER A 458 -18.33 -25.27 -2.20
CA SER A 458 -17.65 -26.43 -1.63
C SER A 458 -16.22 -26.63 -2.17
N PRO A 459 -15.30 -27.21 -1.37
CA PRO A 459 -13.93 -27.52 -1.78
C PRO A 459 -13.85 -28.34 -3.08
N ASP A 460 -14.78 -29.27 -3.29
CA ASP A 460 -14.81 -30.11 -4.50
C ASP A 460 -15.13 -29.33 -5.77
N ALA A 461 -16.03 -28.34 -5.69
CA ALA A 461 -16.37 -27.48 -6.81
C ALA A 461 -15.15 -26.60 -7.18
N ALA A 462 -14.46 -26.07 -6.18
CA ALA A 462 -13.22 -25.28 -6.36
C ALA A 462 -12.14 -26.12 -7.05
N VAL A 463 -11.87 -27.33 -6.56
CA VAL A 463 -10.84 -28.23 -7.12
C VAL A 463 -11.18 -28.62 -8.56
N LYS A 464 -12.45 -28.89 -8.87
CA LYS A 464 -12.90 -29.22 -10.24
C LYS A 464 -12.70 -28.07 -11.20
N SER A 465 -13.09 -26.83 -10.78
CA SER A 465 -12.89 -25.61 -11.57
C SER A 465 -11.41 -25.39 -11.89
N ILE A 466 -10.56 -25.44 -10.87
CA ILE A 466 -9.11 -25.24 -11.02
C ILE A 466 -8.47 -26.26 -11.94
N LYS A 467 -8.83 -27.55 -11.80
CA LYS A 467 -8.32 -28.61 -12.70
C LYS A 467 -8.75 -28.39 -14.15
N LYS A 468 -9.97 -27.91 -14.38
CA LYS A 468 -10.48 -27.56 -15.72
C LYS A 468 -9.64 -26.41 -16.32
N ASP A 469 -9.45 -25.34 -15.55
CA ASP A 469 -8.72 -24.16 -16.00
C ASP A 469 -7.24 -24.46 -16.26
N LEU A 470 -6.59 -25.24 -15.39
CA LEU A 470 -5.22 -25.71 -15.61
C LEU A 470 -5.09 -26.57 -16.86
N LYS A 471 -6.04 -27.48 -17.12
CA LYS A 471 -6.05 -28.31 -18.33
C LYS A 471 -6.14 -27.45 -19.58
N THR A 472 -7.04 -26.47 -19.61
CA THR A 472 -7.19 -25.51 -20.70
C THR A 472 -5.91 -24.74 -20.95
N THR A 473 -5.31 -24.24 -19.88
CA THR A 473 -4.06 -23.48 -19.89
C THR A 473 -2.86 -24.30 -20.38
N ILE A 474 -2.70 -25.53 -19.90
CA ILE A 474 -1.62 -26.43 -20.35
C ILE A 474 -1.79 -26.76 -21.84
N ASN A 475 -3.01 -26.96 -22.31
CA ASN A 475 -3.27 -27.19 -23.72
C ASN A 475 -2.96 -25.96 -24.59
N SER A 476 -3.22 -24.77 -24.11
CA SER A 476 -2.84 -23.52 -24.77
C SER A 476 -1.31 -23.37 -24.85
N LEU A 477 -0.59 -23.67 -23.78
CA LEU A 477 0.88 -23.66 -23.76
C LEU A 477 1.51 -24.66 -24.72
N ARG A 478 0.89 -25.83 -24.91
CA ARG A 478 1.37 -26.84 -25.88
C ARG A 478 1.26 -26.36 -27.32
N LYS A 479 0.38 -25.40 -27.60
CA LYS A 479 0.15 -24.85 -28.97
C LYS A 479 1.05 -23.66 -29.33
N GLY A 480 1.98 -23.23 -28.47
CA GLY A 480 2.89 -22.12 -28.75
C GLY A 480 3.27 -21.29 -27.52
N GLY A 481 3.64 -21.92 -26.41
CA GLY A 481 3.95 -21.24 -25.17
C GLY A 481 5.35 -20.63 -25.04
N ASP A 482 5.41 -19.46 -24.39
CA ASP A 482 6.63 -18.76 -24.02
C ASP A 482 7.38 -19.51 -22.90
N LEU A 483 8.68 -19.71 -23.05
CA LEU A 483 9.56 -20.36 -22.07
C LEU A 483 9.49 -19.73 -20.68
N ASN A 484 9.36 -18.40 -20.61
CA ASN A 484 9.23 -17.67 -19.34
C ASN A 484 7.94 -18.07 -18.58
N LYS A 485 6.85 -18.29 -19.28
CA LYS A 485 5.57 -18.70 -18.70
C LYS A 485 5.61 -20.15 -18.21
N ILE A 486 6.30 -21.02 -18.93
CA ILE A 486 6.53 -22.41 -18.50
C ILE A 486 7.35 -22.44 -17.20
N GLN A 487 8.40 -21.60 -17.09
CA GLN A 487 9.18 -21.49 -15.87
C GLN A 487 8.39 -20.89 -14.69
N GLN A 488 7.51 -19.92 -14.96
CA GLN A 488 6.59 -19.38 -13.96
C GLN A 488 5.59 -20.45 -13.49
N LEU A 489 4.97 -21.17 -14.40
CA LEU A 489 4.06 -22.27 -14.09
C LEU A 489 4.74 -23.32 -13.21
N LYS A 490 5.96 -23.76 -13.57
CA LYS A 490 6.75 -24.71 -12.78
C LYS A 490 7.00 -24.21 -11.36
N ARG A 491 7.35 -22.92 -11.20
CA ARG A 491 7.58 -22.29 -9.89
C ARG A 491 6.31 -22.28 -9.05
N HIS A 492 5.17 -21.88 -9.63
CA HIS A 492 3.90 -21.85 -8.92
C HIS A 492 3.37 -23.24 -8.56
N LEU A 493 3.54 -24.23 -9.43
CA LEU A 493 3.22 -25.62 -9.13
C LEU A 493 4.06 -26.18 -7.98
N ASN A 494 5.36 -25.81 -7.91
CA ASN A 494 6.22 -26.18 -6.80
C ASN A 494 5.79 -25.51 -5.47
N ARG A 495 5.35 -24.25 -5.50
CA ARG A 495 4.78 -23.58 -4.32
C ARG A 495 3.49 -24.25 -3.87
N LEU A 496 2.60 -24.59 -4.80
CA LEU A 496 1.38 -25.34 -4.51
C LEU A 496 1.68 -26.71 -3.90
N LYS A 497 2.66 -27.44 -4.44
CA LYS A 497 3.09 -28.75 -3.89
C LYS A 497 3.59 -28.59 -2.44
N LYS A 498 4.40 -27.57 -2.15
CA LYS A 498 4.89 -27.28 -0.78
C LYS A 498 3.73 -26.96 0.18
N ALA A 499 2.68 -26.27 -0.28
CA ALA A 499 1.49 -25.97 0.51
C ALA A 499 0.52 -27.15 0.69
N GLY A 500 0.88 -28.37 0.24
CA GLY A 500 0.10 -29.58 0.38
C GLY A 500 -0.71 -29.99 -0.85
N GLY A 501 -0.51 -29.31 -1.99
CA GLY A 501 -1.09 -29.66 -3.29
C GLY A 501 -2.61 -29.46 -3.36
N PHE A 502 -3.21 -30.01 -4.41
CA PHE A 502 -4.66 -29.87 -4.67
C PHE A 502 -5.56 -30.48 -3.60
N LYS A 503 -5.07 -31.39 -2.78
CA LYS A 503 -5.84 -32.03 -1.71
C LYS A 503 -6.16 -31.07 -0.54
N ARG A 504 -5.42 -29.95 -0.44
CA ARG A 504 -5.57 -28.96 0.63
C ARG A 504 -6.07 -27.61 0.10
N ILE A 505 -6.65 -27.57 -1.08
CA ILE A 505 -7.24 -26.34 -1.60
C ILE A 505 -8.53 -26.06 -0.82
N VAL A 506 -8.53 -24.93 -0.14
CA VAL A 506 -9.71 -24.39 0.53
C VAL A 506 -10.33 -23.34 -0.41
N PRO A 507 -11.66 -23.27 -0.54
CA PRO A 507 -12.33 -22.35 -1.46
C PRO A 507 -12.32 -20.90 -0.96
N SER A 508 -11.18 -20.42 -0.47
CA SER A 508 -10.98 -19.04 -0.06
C SER A 508 -9.62 -18.53 -0.53
N GLU A 509 -9.57 -17.31 -0.99
CA GLU A 509 -8.30 -16.68 -1.38
C GLU A 509 -7.39 -16.46 -0.17
N GLY A 510 -7.97 -16.26 0.99
CA GLY A 510 -7.26 -16.04 2.23
C GLY A 510 -8.11 -15.39 3.31
N VAL A 511 -7.43 -14.92 4.32
CA VAL A 511 -8.04 -14.12 5.39
C VAL A 511 -7.36 -12.77 5.52
N VAL A 512 -8.12 -11.81 6.00
CA VAL A 512 -7.65 -10.49 6.40
C VAL A 512 -7.73 -10.42 7.91
N PHE A 513 -6.65 -9.98 8.55
CA PHE A 513 -6.58 -9.87 10.01
C PHE A 513 -5.87 -8.60 10.46
N THR A 514 -6.12 -8.20 11.70
CA THR A 514 -5.51 -7.00 12.28
C THR A 514 -4.45 -7.40 13.32
N TYR A 515 -3.28 -6.78 13.22
CA TYR A 515 -2.20 -6.91 14.20
C TYR A 515 -1.59 -5.54 14.49
N LYS A 516 -1.47 -5.15 15.76
CA LYS A 516 -0.97 -3.83 16.20
C LYS A 516 -1.61 -2.65 15.44
N GLY A 517 -2.94 -2.70 15.25
CA GLY A 517 -3.69 -1.64 14.55
C GLY A 517 -3.61 -1.65 13.02
N LYS A 518 -2.74 -2.46 12.43
CA LYS A 518 -2.60 -2.60 10.97
C LYS A 518 -3.29 -3.85 10.46
N THR A 519 -3.72 -3.79 9.21
CA THR A 519 -4.41 -4.89 8.52
C THR A 519 -3.47 -5.59 7.55
N TYR A 520 -3.46 -6.92 7.63
CA TYR A 520 -2.65 -7.79 6.80
C TYR A 520 -3.51 -8.86 6.15
N LYS A 521 -3.07 -9.32 4.97
CA LYS A 521 -3.63 -10.51 4.33
C LYS A 521 -2.76 -11.74 4.61
N LEU A 522 -3.44 -12.86 4.82
CA LEU A 522 -2.84 -14.19 4.83
C LEU A 522 -3.48 -14.95 3.68
N THR A 523 -2.73 -15.18 2.61
CA THR A 523 -3.22 -15.87 1.43
C THR A 523 -3.12 -17.39 1.59
N GLY A 524 -4.14 -18.09 1.12
CA GLY A 524 -4.17 -19.54 1.11
C GLY A 524 -3.57 -20.15 -0.18
N THR A 525 -3.82 -21.43 -0.37
CA THR A 525 -3.32 -22.22 -1.52
C THR A 525 -3.86 -21.77 -2.87
N PHE A 526 -4.90 -20.93 -2.90
CA PHE A 526 -5.41 -20.29 -4.12
C PHE A 526 -4.45 -19.28 -4.73
N ALA A 527 -3.63 -18.60 -3.93
CA ALA A 527 -2.71 -17.58 -4.45
C ALA A 527 -1.76 -18.08 -5.54
N PRO A 528 -1.11 -19.26 -5.41
CA PRO A 528 -0.29 -19.83 -6.49
C PRO A 528 -1.10 -20.15 -7.75
N ILE A 529 -2.36 -20.59 -7.60
CA ILE A 529 -3.23 -20.94 -8.72
C ILE A 529 -3.69 -19.69 -9.45
N ASN A 530 -4.09 -18.66 -8.74
CA ASN A 530 -4.41 -17.34 -9.31
C ASN A 530 -3.23 -16.76 -10.10
N GLN A 531 -2.02 -16.89 -9.57
CA GLN A 531 -0.82 -16.45 -10.27
C GLN A 531 -0.53 -17.28 -11.53
N ILE A 532 -0.82 -18.57 -11.51
CA ILE A 532 -0.72 -19.44 -12.69
C ILE A 532 -1.73 -18.98 -13.74
N LEU A 533 -2.99 -18.85 -13.37
CA LEU A 533 -4.07 -18.52 -14.29
C LEU A 533 -3.95 -17.07 -14.78
N GLY A 534 -3.59 -16.12 -13.92
CA GLY A 534 -3.40 -14.72 -14.26
C GLY A 534 -2.27 -14.50 -15.26
N SER A 535 -1.12 -15.16 -15.08
CA SER A 535 0.00 -15.03 -16.03
C SER A 535 -0.31 -15.61 -17.42
N LEU A 536 -1.37 -16.38 -17.56
CA LEU A 536 -1.77 -17.05 -18.79
C LEU A 536 -3.00 -16.41 -19.46
N LYS A 537 -3.83 -15.68 -18.69
CA LYS A 537 -4.99 -14.93 -19.23
C LYS A 537 -4.58 -13.65 -19.98
N TYR A 538 -3.43 -13.06 -19.65
CA TYR A 538 -2.93 -11.80 -20.22
C TYR A 538 -1.75 -12.00 -21.19
N ALA A 539 -1.54 -13.21 -21.66
CA ALA A 539 -0.63 -13.60 -22.73
C ALA A 539 -1.38 -13.89 -24.00
#